data_01b1ff1c0d1f2cb165ff80462fdbd392
#
_entry.id   01b1ff1c0d1f2cb165ff80462fdbd392
#
_cell.length_a   1.000
_cell.length_b   1.000
_cell.length_c   1.000
_cell.angle_alpha   90.00
_cell.angle_beta   90.00
_cell.angle_gamma   90.00
#
_symmetry.space_group_name_H-M   'P 1'
#
loop_
_entity.id
_entity.type
_entity.pdbx_description
1 polymer ?
#
loop_
_entity_poly.entity_id
_entity_poly.type
_entity_poly.pdbx_seq_one_letter_code
_entity_poly.pdbx_strand_id
1 'polypeptide(L)'
;MSDDKFDAIVVGAGVAGSVAALVMARAGLDVLVIERGDSAGCKNMTGGRLYAHTLEAIIPGFAVSAPVERKVTREKISFLTEESAVTLDFHREQPDVPQHASYTVLRNRLDPWLMEQAEQAGAQFIPGVRVDALVREGNKVTGVQAGDDILEANVVILADGV
;
A
#
# COMPACT_ATOMS: atom_id res chain seq x y z
N MET A 1 -20.15 2.42 -27.90
CA MET A 1 -19.97 2.07 -26.49
C MET A 1 -18.48 1.78 -26.39
N SER A 2 -17.69 2.65 -25.78
CA SER A 2 -16.27 2.40 -25.57
C SER A 2 -16.17 1.24 -24.60
N ASP A 3 -15.38 0.23 -24.94
CA ASP A 3 -14.99 -0.85 -24.04
C ASP A 3 -14.03 -0.30 -22.98
N ASP A 4 -14.51 0.55 -22.08
CA ASP A 4 -13.73 1.11 -20.97
C ASP A 4 -13.66 0.09 -19.82
N LYS A 5 -13.12 -1.08 -20.14
CA LYS A 5 -12.91 -2.14 -19.19
C LYS A 5 -11.46 -2.15 -18.76
N PHE A 6 -11.24 -1.93 -17.47
CA PHE A 6 -9.91 -1.98 -16.88
C PHE A 6 -9.31 -3.40 -16.89
N ASP A 7 -7.98 -3.49 -16.98
CA ASP A 7 -7.31 -4.76 -16.73
C ASP A 7 -7.45 -5.16 -15.26
N ALA A 8 -7.33 -4.20 -14.35
CA ALA A 8 -7.54 -4.44 -12.94
C ALA A 8 -8.19 -3.23 -12.24
N ILE A 9 -9.10 -3.51 -11.29
CA ILE A 9 -9.56 -2.55 -10.30
C ILE A 9 -9.03 -2.95 -8.93
N VAL A 10 -8.39 -2.01 -8.23
CA VAL A 10 -7.89 -2.18 -6.86
C VAL A 10 -8.78 -1.40 -5.92
N VAL A 11 -9.35 -2.08 -4.93
CA VAL A 11 -10.20 -1.48 -3.91
C VAL A 11 -9.36 -1.22 -2.65
N GLY A 12 -9.15 0.05 -2.37
CA GLY A 12 -8.33 0.54 -1.25
C GLY A 12 -6.93 0.98 -1.67
N ALA A 13 -6.57 2.23 -1.32
CA ALA A 13 -5.27 2.86 -1.58
C ALA A 13 -4.34 2.87 -0.35
N GLY A 14 -4.37 1.82 0.45
CA GLY A 14 -3.35 1.57 1.47
C GLY A 14 -2.06 1.03 0.84
N VAL A 15 -1.07 0.67 1.67
CA VAL A 15 0.23 0.16 1.20
C VAL A 15 0.06 -1.01 0.21
N ALA A 16 -0.83 -1.96 0.53
CA ALA A 16 -1.03 -3.14 -0.32
C ALA A 16 -1.60 -2.77 -1.70
N GLY A 17 -2.67 -1.96 -1.73
CA GLY A 17 -3.32 -1.55 -2.97
C GLY A 17 -2.43 -0.66 -3.83
N SER A 18 -1.77 0.33 -3.24
CA SER A 18 -0.86 1.24 -3.96
C SER A 18 0.32 0.48 -4.59
N VAL A 19 0.91 -0.47 -3.85
CA VAL A 19 2.02 -1.28 -4.38
C VAL A 19 1.54 -2.25 -5.47
N ALA A 20 0.36 -2.87 -5.29
CA ALA A 20 -0.22 -3.72 -6.33
C ALA A 20 -0.48 -2.92 -7.62
N ALA A 21 -1.07 -1.73 -7.50
CA ALA A 21 -1.31 -0.84 -8.63
C ALA A 21 0.00 -0.43 -9.33
N LEU A 22 1.03 -0.04 -8.54
CA LEU A 22 2.34 0.32 -9.06
C LEU A 22 2.95 -0.81 -9.91
N VAL A 23 2.94 -2.04 -9.39
CA VAL A 23 3.53 -3.19 -10.10
C VAL A 23 2.77 -3.49 -11.39
N MET A 24 1.44 -3.45 -11.36
CA MET A 24 0.61 -3.70 -12.53
C MET A 24 0.73 -2.58 -13.58
N ALA A 25 0.71 -1.32 -13.17
CA ALA A 25 0.89 -0.19 -14.07
C ALA A 25 2.27 -0.21 -14.76
N ARG A 26 3.33 -0.54 -14.01
CA ARG A 26 4.68 -0.76 -14.60
C ARG A 26 4.74 -1.90 -15.61
N ALA A 27 3.84 -2.88 -15.48
CA ALA A 27 3.69 -3.95 -16.46
C ALA A 27 2.85 -3.55 -17.69
N GLY A 28 2.39 -2.30 -17.76
CA GLY A 28 1.61 -1.76 -18.86
C GLY A 28 0.12 -2.09 -18.82
N LEU A 29 -0.39 -2.52 -17.66
CA LEU A 29 -1.82 -2.79 -17.46
C LEU A 29 -2.58 -1.49 -17.18
N ASP A 30 -3.83 -1.41 -17.65
CA ASP A 30 -4.76 -0.34 -17.31
C ASP A 30 -5.37 -0.62 -15.93
N VAL A 31 -4.97 0.17 -14.93
CA VAL A 31 -5.29 -0.05 -13.51
C VAL A 31 -6.03 1.13 -12.93
N LEU A 32 -7.18 0.86 -12.33
CA LEU A 32 -7.94 1.81 -11.54
C LEU A 32 -7.84 1.47 -10.06
N VAL A 33 -7.48 2.45 -9.22
CA VAL A 33 -7.50 2.36 -7.76
C VAL A 33 -8.64 3.21 -7.21
N ILE A 34 -9.51 2.61 -6.40
CA ILE A 34 -10.66 3.29 -5.77
C ILE A 34 -10.45 3.29 -4.25
N GLU A 35 -10.51 4.47 -3.65
CA GLU A 35 -10.36 4.67 -2.20
C GLU A 35 -11.57 5.43 -1.63
N ARG A 36 -12.14 4.91 -0.55
CA ARG A 36 -13.28 5.55 0.12
C ARG A 36 -12.92 6.83 0.90
N GLY A 37 -11.65 6.99 1.26
CA GLY A 37 -11.14 8.18 1.92
C GLY A 37 -10.77 9.28 0.95
N ASP A 38 -10.64 10.50 1.44
CA ASP A 38 -10.32 11.69 0.64
C ASP A 38 -8.89 11.65 0.06
N SER A 39 -8.04 10.78 0.59
CA SER A 39 -6.70 10.49 0.07
C SER A 39 -6.24 9.10 0.52
N ALA A 40 -5.21 8.58 -0.15
CA ALA A 40 -4.57 7.33 0.23
C ALA A 40 -4.09 7.40 1.70
N GLY A 41 -4.42 6.38 2.49
CA GLY A 41 -3.98 6.27 3.88
C GLY A 41 -4.57 7.30 4.86
N CYS A 42 -5.51 8.16 4.48
CA CYS A 42 -6.05 9.22 5.34
C CYS A 42 -6.71 8.70 6.64
N LYS A 43 -7.15 7.44 6.64
CA LYS A 43 -7.73 6.78 7.82
C LYS A 43 -6.70 6.10 8.72
N ASN A 44 -5.44 6.04 8.28
CA ASN A 44 -4.37 5.40 9.01
C ASN A 44 -3.71 6.40 9.97
N MET A 45 -4.12 6.41 11.24
CA MET A 45 -3.55 7.27 12.27
C MET A 45 -2.25 6.74 12.88
N THR A 46 -1.81 5.57 12.46
CA THR A 46 -0.65 4.90 13.03
C THR A 46 0.62 5.17 12.25
N GLY A 47 1.74 5.15 12.96
CA GLY A 47 3.04 4.87 12.39
C GLY A 47 3.38 3.39 12.47
N GLY A 48 4.52 3.02 11.93
CA GLY A 48 4.99 1.65 11.97
C GLY A 48 6.46 1.54 11.64
N ARG A 49 6.93 0.31 11.67
CA ARG A 49 8.25 -0.05 11.17
C ARG A 49 8.12 -0.65 9.77
N LEU A 50 8.78 -0.04 8.81
CA LEU A 50 8.91 -0.52 7.45
C LEU A 50 10.22 -1.29 7.30
N TYR A 51 10.13 -2.56 6.95
CA TYR A 51 11.29 -3.38 6.56
C TYR A 51 11.58 -3.15 5.08
N ALA A 52 12.78 -2.67 4.79
CA ALA A 52 13.10 -2.16 3.45
C ALA A 52 13.16 -3.22 2.34
N HIS A 53 13.50 -4.47 2.68
CA HIS A 53 13.87 -5.50 1.69
C HIS A 53 12.83 -5.71 0.57
N THR A 54 11.54 -5.69 0.90
CA THR A 54 10.48 -5.88 -0.10
C THR A 54 10.27 -4.63 -0.95
N LEU A 55 10.22 -3.46 -0.30
CA LEU A 55 10.01 -2.21 -1.02
C LEU A 55 11.23 -1.82 -1.87
N GLU A 56 12.43 -2.12 -1.37
CA GLU A 56 13.69 -1.93 -2.12
C GLU A 56 13.74 -2.76 -3.42
N ALA A 57 13.13 -3.95 -3.42
CA ALA A 57 13.01 -4.76 -4.62
C ALA A 57 12.05 -4.18 -5.67
N ILE A 58 11.05 -3.40 -5.22
CA ILE A 58 10.03 -2.78 -6.09
C ILE A 58 10.44 -1.36 -6.50
N ILE A 59 10.96 -0.58 -5.56
CA ILE A 59 11.42 0.80 -5.76
C ILE A 59 12.85 0.90 -5.21
N PRO A 60 13.88 0.56 -6.01
CA PRO A 60 15.27 0.63 -5.57
C PRO A 60 15.64 2.05 -5.12
N GLY A 61 16.27 2.16 -3.95
CA GLY A 61 16.65 3.44 -3.37
C GLY A 61 15.48 4.27 -2.81
N PHE A 62 14.33 3.68 -2.56
CA PHE A 62 13.11 4.37 -2.13
C PHE A 62 13.32 5.29 -0.93
N ALA A 63 14.21 4.93 -0.01
CA ALA A 63 14.44 5.69 1.21
C ALA A 63 15.03 7.09 0.99
N VAL A 64 15.49 7.41 -0.23
CA VAL A 64 15.98 8.75 -0.60
C VAL A 64 14.81 9.71 -0.86
N SER A 65 13.70 9.22 -1.41
CA SER A 65 12.54 10.03 -1.80
C SER A 65 11.29 9.79 -0.96
N ALA A 66 11.17 8.59 -0.35
CA ALA A 66 10.03 8.26 0.50
C ALA A 66 10.05 9.07 1.81
N PRO A 67 8.88 9.42 2.35
CA PRO A 67 8.77 10.14 3.61
C PRO A 67 9.00 9.21 4.81
N VAL A 68 10.19 8.60 4.86
CA VAL A 68 10.64 7.84 6.02
C VAL A 68 11.07 8.79 7.14
N GLU A 69 10.83 8.41 8.40
CA GLU A 69 11.15 9.27 9.53
C GLU A 69 12.58 9.03 10.04
N ARG A 70 12.87 7.80 10.45
CA ARG A 70 14.17 7.43 11.01
C ARG A 70 14.56 6.01 10.61
N LYS A 71 15.86 5.82 10.37
CA LYS A 71 16.43 4.49 10.26
C LYS A 71 16.48 3.83 11.65
N VAL A 72 16.02 2.58 11.73
CA VAL A 72 16.08 1.80 12.97
C VAL A 72 17.47 1.16 13.08
N THR A 73 18.22 1.53 14.09
CA THR A 73 19.57 1.00 14.37
C THR A 73 19.61 0.07 15.57
N ARG A 74 18.59 0.14 16.42
CA ARG A 74 18.50 -0.67 17.66
C ARG A 74 17.07 -1.09 17.90
N GLU A 75 16.87 -2.34 18.28
CA GLU A 75 15.58 -2.93 18.57
C GLU A 75 15.58 -3.56 19.96
N LYS A 76 14.54 -3.28 20.73
CA LYS A 76 14.36 -3.86 22.04
C LYS A 76 13.00 -4.52 22.15
N ILE A 77 12.98 -5.77 22.56
CA ILE A 77 11.76 -6.52 22.87
C ILE A 77 11.77 -6.83 24.35
N SER A 78 10.77 -6.34 25.08
CA SER A 78 10.66 -6.51 26.52
C SER A 78 9.43 -7.33 26.87
N PHE A 79 9.63 -8.32 27.74
CA PHE A 79 8.56 -9.05 28.40
C PHE A 79 8.42 -8.49 29.81
N LEU A 80 7.23 -8.00 30.13
CA LEU A 80 6.97 -7.25 31.35
C LEU A 80 6.04 -8.05 32.27
N THR A 81 6.32 -7.99 33.57
CA THR A 81 5.37 -8.32 34.65
C THR A 81 5.14 -7.05 35.48
N GLU A 82 4.32 -7.16 36.56
CA GLU A 82 4.08 -5.99 37.43
C GLU A 82 5.36 -5.49 38.10
N GLU A 83 6.33 -6.38 38.40
CA GLU A 83 7.52 -6.07 39.21
C GLU A 83 8.85 -6.31 38.47
N SER A 84 8.82 -6.88 37.26
CA SER A 84 10.04 -7.27 36.57
C SER A 84 9.93 -7.14 35.06
N ALA A 85 11.09 -7.09 34.40
CA ALA A 85 11.18 -7.09 32.94
C ALA A 85 12.39 -7.90 32.47
N VAL A 86 12.21 -8.63 31.37
CA VAL A 86 13.30 -9.21 30.60
C VAL A 86 13.33 -8.53 29.24
N THR A 87 14.50 -8.00 28.83
CA THR A 87 14.66 -7.27 27.59
C THR A 87 15.72 -7.94 26.71
N LEU A 88 15.32 -8.24 25.46
CA LEU A 88 16.23 -8.58 24.39
C LEU A 88 16.61 -7.27 23.67
N ASP A 89 17.89 -7.00 23.59
CA ASP A 89 18.42 -5.78 22.95
C ASP A 89 19.26 -6.18 21.74
N PHE A 90 18.77 -5.84 20.55
CA PHE A 90 19.45 -6.12 19.30
C PHE A 90 19.97 -4.81 18.71
N HIS A 91 21.30 -4.74 18.52
CA HIS A 91 21.98 -3.64 17.89
C HIS A 91 22.81 -4.16 16.70
N ARG A 92 22.69 -3.50 15.56
CA ARG A 92 23.45 -3.84 14.36
C ARG A 92 24.42 -2.70 14.03
N GLU A 93 25.69 -3.03 14.01
CA GLU A 93 26.77 -2.12 13.62
C GLU A 93 27.24 -2.29 12.17
N GLN A 94 26.53 -3.09 11.38
CA GLN A 94 26.98 -3.43 10.02
C GLN A 94 26.73 -2.30 9.00
N PRO A 95 27.54 -2.27 7.92
CA PRO A 95 27.42 -1.27 6.86
C PRO A 95 26.02 -1.26 6.26
N ASP A 96 25.67 -0.10 5.72
CA ASP A 96 24.40 0.24 5.13
C ASP A 96 24.09 -0.64 3.90
N VAL A 97 23.52 -1.81 4.14
CA VAL A 97 22.94 -2.62 3.07
C VAL A 97 21.45 -2.25 2.99
N PRO A 98 20.99 -1.57 1.93
CA PRO A 98 19.62 -1.06 1.83
C PRO A 98 18.55 -2.13 2.11
N GLN A 99 18.76 -3.35 1.60
CA GLN A 99 17.82 -4.48 1.80
C GLN A 99 17.68 -4.91 3.27
N HIS A 100 18.67 -4.61 4.12
CA HIS A 100 18.63 -4.96 5.54
C HIS A 100 18.19 -3.79 6.43
N ALA A 101 17.94 -2.64 5.83
CA ALA A 101 17.47 -1.48 6.56
C ALA A 101 16.01 -1.63 7.02
N SER A 102 15.65 -0.87 8.02
CA SER A 102 14.25 -0.63 8.37
C SER A 102 14.09 0.81 8.85
N TYR A 103 12.91 1.34 8.66
CA TYR A 103 12.61 2.74 8.94
C TYR A 103 11.33 2.85 9.74
N THR A 104 11.26 3.86 10.61
CA THR A 104 9.97 4.29 11.15
C THR A 104 9.27 5.15 10.11
N VAL A 105 7.96 4.96 9.97
CA VAL A 105 7.14 5.67 8.99
C VAL A 105 5.83 6.11 9.63
N LEU A 106 5.25 7.18 9.09
CA LEU A 106 3.88 7.58 9.35
C LEU A 106 3.02 7.20 8.14
N ARG A 107 1.99 6.38 8.37
CA ARG A 107 1.14 5.83 7.30
C ARG A 107 0.43 6.92 6.50
N ASN A 108 0.00 7.99 7.16
CA ASN A 108 -0.64 9.14 6.51
C ASN A 108 0.30 9.94 5.59
N ARG A 109 1.60 9.65 5.60
CA ARG A 109 2.60 10.21 4.68
C ARG A 109 3.09 9.18 3.66
N LEU A 110 3.33 7.95 4.12
CA LEU A 110 3.85 6.89 3.27
C LEU A 110 2.83 6.42 2.24
N ASP A 111 1.57 6.25 2.65
CA ASP A 111 0.54 5.73 1.76
C ASP A 111 0.25 6.67 0.57
N PRO A 112 0.10 8.00 0.75
CA PRO A 112 -0.02 8.93 -0.37
C PRO A 112 1.19 8.91 -1.30
N TRP A 113 2.40 8.85 -0.74
CA TRP A 113 3.61 8.77 -1.55
C TRP A 113 3.66 7.49 -2.41
N LEU A 114 3.24 6.33 -1.85
CA LEU A 114 3.15 5.08 -2.61
C LEU A 114 2.11 5.17 -3.73
N MET A 115 0.98 5.81 -3.46
CA MET A 115 -0.06 6.01 -4.48
C MET A 115 0.44 6.93 -5.59
N GLU A 116 1.14 8.00 -5.27
CA GLU A 116 1.79 8.88 -6.24
C GLU A 116 2.78 8.12 -7.14
N GLN A 117 3.55 7.17 -6.58
CA GLN A 117 4.42 6.31 -7.41
C GLN A 117 3.60 5.45 -8.39
N ALA A 118 2.42 4.97 -7.99
CA ALA A 118 1.55 4.20 -8.87
C ALA A 118 0.94 5.09 -9.97
N GLU A 119 0.52 6.31 -9.65
CA GLU A 119 0.01 7.28 -10.62
C GLU A 119 1.09 7.68 -11.64
N GLN A 120 2.32 7.93 -11.18
CA GLN A 120 3.47 8.20 -12.06
C GLN A 120 3.79 7.03 -13.00
N ALA A 121 3.46 5.81 -12.60
CA ALA A 121 3.59 4.62 -13.44
C ALA A 121 2.41 4.39 -14.39
N GLY A 122 1.34 5.20 -14.29
CA GLY A 122 0.17 5.16 -15.17
C GLY A 122 -1.11 4.61 -14.53
N ALA A 123 -1.13 4.28 -13.23
CA ALA A 123 -2.38 3.91 -12.55
C ALA A 123 -3.30 5.13 -12.41
N GLN A 124 -4.60 4.90 -12.59
CA GLN A 124 -5.62 5.90 -12.31
C GLN A 124 -6.05 5.81 -10.85
N PHE A 125 -6.31 6.95 -10.21
CA PHE A 125 -6.69 6.99 -8.79
C PHE A 125 -7.94 7.83 -8.58
N ILE A 126 -8.96 7.23 -7.91
CA ILE A 126 -10.21 7.90 -7.55
C ILE A 126 -10.37 7.86 -6.02
N PRO A 127 -10.07 8.96 -5.31
CA PRO A 127 -10.36 9.10 -3.89
C PRO A 127 -11.81 9.51 -3.64
N GLY A 128 -12.30 9.33 -2.40
CA GLY A 128 -13.63 9.76 -1.97
C GLY A 128 -14.76 8.86 -2.43
N VAL A 129 -14.46 7.73 -3.08
CA VAL A 129 -15.47 6.81 -3.61
C VAL A 129 -15.44 5.48 -2.87
N ARG A 130 -16.60 5.05 -2.38
CA ARG A 130 -16.75 3.74 -1.73
C ARG A 130 -17.23 2.70 -2.73
N VAL A 131 -16.53 1.58 -2.79
CA VAL A 131 -17.03 0.38 -3.45
C VAL A 131 -18.04 -0.31 -2.53
N ASP A 132 -19.23 -0.56 -3.02
CA ASP A 132 -20.34 -1.12 -2.24
C ASP A 132 -20.47 -2.62 -2.44
N ALA A 133 -20.19 -3.13 -3.65
CA ALA A 133 -20.33 -4.54 -3.99
C ALA A 133 -19.39 -4.97 -5.12
N LEU A 134 -19.20 -6.29 -5.22
CA LEU A 134 -18.60 -6.91 -6.39
C LEU A 134 -19.68 -7.25 -7.41
N VAL A 135 -19.47 -6.86 -8.66
CA VAL A 135 -20.31 -7.26 -9.79
C VAL A 135 -19.89 -8.66 -10.25
N ARG A 136 -20.87 -9.53 -10.48
CA ARG A 136 -20.63 -10.93 -10.83
C ARG A 136 -21.50 -11.37 -12.01
N GLU A 137 -20.89 -12.17 -12.86
CA GLU A 137 -21.58 -12.96 -13.89
C GLU A 137 -21.37 -14.44 -13.57
N GLY A 138 -22.39 -15.09 -13.03
CA GLY A 138 -22.25 -16.43 -12.47
C GLY A 138 -21.24 -16.49 -11.32
N ASN A 139 -20.17 -17.25 -11.47
CA ASN A 139 -19.12 -17.38 -10.48
C ASN A 139 -17.93 -16.43 -10.70
N LYS A 140 -17.95 -15.65 -11.77
CA LYS A 140 -16.86 -14.74 -12.12
C LYS A 140 -17.16 -13.33 -11.60
N VAL A 141 -16.18 -12.71 -10.97
CA VAL A 141 -16.20 -11.26 -10.67
C VAL A 141 -15.81 -10.53 -11.95
N THR A 142 -16.64 -9.57 -12.38
CA THR A 142 -16.46 -8.80 -13.61
C THR A 142 -16.25 -7.31 -13.37
N GLY A 143 -16.36 -6.87 -12.12
CA GLY A 143 -16.18 -5.47 -11.79
C GLY A 143 -16.60 -5.15 -10.37
N VAL A 144 -16.79 -3.85 -10.11
CA VAL A 144 -17.26 -3.31 -8.83
C VAL A 144 -18.44 -2.36 -9.04
N GLN A 145 -19.26 -2.23 -8.02
CA GLN A 145 -20.31 -1.22 -7.94
C GLN A 145 -19.90 -0.14 -6.93
N ALA A 146 -20.01 1.12 -7.33
CA ALA A 146 -19.77 2.29 -6.49
C ALA A 146 -20.94 3.27 -6.64
N GLY A 147 -21.84 3.29 -5.66
CA GLY A 147 -23.10 3.99 -5.78
C GLY A 147 -23.97 3.42 -6.92
N ASP A 148 -24.33 4.29 -7.86
CA ASP A 148 -25.11 3.90 -9.05
C ASP A 148 -24.23 3.45 -10.24
N ASP A 149 -22.92 3.62 -10.15
CA ASP A 149 -21.97 3.30 -11.22
C ASP A 149 -21.47 1.86 -11.13
N ILE A 150 -21.34 1.23 -12.28
CA ILE A 150 -20.69 -0.08 -12.46
C ILE A 150 -19.42 0.13 -13.26
N LEU A 151 -18.30 -0.30 -12.67
CA LEU A 151 -16.98 -0.26 -13.30
C LEU A 151 -16.52 -1.68 -13.57
N GLU A 152 -16.23 -1.97 -14.85
CA GLU A 152 -15.84 -3.31 -15.29
C GLU A 152 -14.32 -3.51 -15.25
N ALA A 153 -13.91 -4.72 -14.89
CA ALA A 153 -12.52 -5.13 -14.92
C ALA A 153 -12.32 -6.61 -15.20
N ASN A 154 -11.16 -6.97 -15.72
CA ASN A 154 -10.76 -8.36 -15.87
C ASN A 154 -10.48 -9.02 -14.52
N VAL A 155 -9.91 -8.25 -13.58
CA VAL A 155 -9.58 -8.68 -12.21
C VAL A 155 -9.95 -7.58 -11.22
N VAL A 156 -10.45 -7.98 -10.05
CA VAL A 156 -10.64 -7.07 -8.89
C VAL A 156 -9.76 -7.53 -7.75
N ILE A 157 -8.97 -6.61 -7.21
CA ILE A 157 -8.09 -6.83 -6.06
C ILE A 157 -8.69 -6.10 -4.85
N LEU A 158 -9.07 -6.85 -3.82
CA LEU A 158 -9.53 -6.29 -2.55
C LEU A 158 -8.33 -6.02 -1.65
N ALA A 159 -8.05 -4.76 -1.40
CA ALA A 159 -6.96 -4.26 -0.55
C ALA A 159 -7.46 -3.23 0.48
N ASP A 160 -8.73 -3.36 0.86
CA ASP A 160 -9.50 -2.43 1.70
C ASP A 160 -9.13 -2.49 3.20
N GLY A 161 -8.31 -3.47 3.57
CA GLY A 161 -7.79 -3.62 4.92
C GLY A 161 -8.82 -4.20 5.89
N VAL A 162 -8.77 -3.74 7.15
CA VAL A 162 -9.63 -4.15 8.27
C VAL A 162 -10.43 -2.99 8.82
#